data_d32644e5f21685ddf45076c8c5034602
#
_entry.id   d32644e5f21685ddf45076c8c5034602
#
_cell.length_a   1.000
_cell.length_b   1.000
_cell.length_c   1.000
_cell.angle_alpha   90.00
_cell.angle_beta   90.00
_cell.angle_gamma   90.00
#
_symmetry.space_group_name_H-M   'P 1'
#
loop_
_entity.id
_entity.type
_entity.pdbx_description
1 polymer ?
#
loop_
_entity_poly.entity_id
_entity_poly.type
_entity_poly.pdbx_seq_one_letter_code
_entity_poly.pdbx_strand_id
1 'polypeptide(L)'
;MLSLILIFVAPTFKKIFNASGKELPLPTKILFGSSEILIAYYPIILSIILLITLLIIAINRSEAGKLAIHKALFFIPLSGPIYKQVKLLQFLGCFEILVNNDVPITQALIVLEEATENMRLKNIITDMRKDVARGLPLSGALVENKTIVPVMVSYTISMGEKAGNLGESLARITGFMDKELTHNMKKLSAKLDPIITLILGSMVLFIAISIYLPIFDMMM
;
A
#
# COMPACT_ATOMS: atom_id res chain seq x y z
N MET A 1 -21.09 -5.79 8.79
CA MET A 1 -21.98 -5.68 9.97
C MET A 1 -22.72 -4.35 10.02
N LEU A 2 -22.05 -3.21 9.96
CA LEU A 2 -22.70 -1.88 10.02
C LEU A 2 -23.73 -1.64 8.92
N SER A 3 -23.45 -2.01 7.69
CA SER A 3 -24.40 -1.92 6.57
C SER A 3 -25.67 -2.76 6.78
N LEU A 4 -25.56 -3.90 7.44
CA LEU A 4 -26.71 -4.72 7.80
C LEU A 4 -27.62 -4.03 8.83
N ILE A 5 -27.03 -3.39 9.85
CA ILE A 5 -27.78 -2.63 10.85
C ILE A 5 -28.49 -1.43 10.18
N LEU A 6 -27.80 -0.69 9.32
CA LEU A 6 -28.37 0.44 8.60
C LEU A 6 -29.49 0.04 7.62
N ILE A 7 -29.36 -1.09 6.94
CA ILE A 7 -30.33 -1.54 5.93
C ILE A 7 -31.56 -2.19 6.56
N PHE A 8 -31.40 -2.97 7.64
CA PHE A 8 -32.50 -3.73 8.25
C PHE A 8 -33.10 -3.09 9.48
N VAL A 9 -32.27 -2.52 10.35
CA VAL A 9 -32.71 -1.99 11.64
C VAL A 9 -33.25 -0.55 11.49
N ALA A 10 -32.55 0.32 10.75
CA ALA A 10 -32.94 1.71 10.61
C ALA A 10 -34.36 1.91 9.99
N PRO A 11 -34.78 1.19 8.93
CA PRO A 11 -36.12 1.34 8.37
C PRO A 11 -37.22 0.88 9.32
N THR A 12 -36.96 -0.16 10.12
CA THR A 12 -37.93 -0.68 11.08
C THR A 12 -38.20 0.32 12.19
N PHE A 13 -37.15 0.94 12.73
CA PHE A 13 -37.28 2.00 13.73
C PHE A 13 -37.96 3.25 13.16
N LYS A 14 -37.67 3.64 11.92
CA LYS A 14 -38.35 4.78 11.27
C LYS A 14 -39.85 4.62 11.20
N LYS A 15 -40.36 3.40 10.91
CA LYS A 15 -41.80 3.11 10.88
C LYS A 15 -42.44 3.27 12.26
N ILE A 16 -41.76 2.82 13.33
CA ILE A 16 -42.26 2.91 14.69
C ILE A 16 -42.35 4.38 15.14
N PHE A 17 -41.31 5.18 14.82
CA PHE A 17 -41.26 6.59 15.21
C PHE A 17 -42.24 7.48 14.45
N ASN A 18 -42.39 7.24 13.13
CA ASN A 18 -43.41 7.98 12.36
C ASN A 18 -44.82 7.76 12.86
N ALA A 19 -45.10 6.59 13.44
CA ALA A 19 -46.40 6.31 14.09
C ALA A 19 -46.62 7.08 15.43
N SER A 20 -45.55 7.53 16.08
CA SER A 20 -45.60 8.23 17.37
C SER A 20 -45.77 9.75 17.23
N GLY A 21 -45.70 10.34 16.04
CA GLY A 21 -45.94 11.76 15.77
C GLY A 21 -44.93 12.75 16.40
N LYS A 22 -43.89 12.26 17.08
CA LYS A 22 -42.83 13.10 17.71
C LYS A 22 -41.68 13.37 16.70
N GLU A 23 -41.06 14.54 16.83
CA GLU A 23 -39.87 14.87 16.00
C GLU A 23 -38.64 14.03 16.38
N LEU A 24 -37.95 13.51 15.38
CA LEU A 24 -36.75 12.72 15.54
C LEU A 24 -35.57 13.60 15.99
N PRO A 25 -34.77 13.19 17.00
CA PRO A 25 -33.55 13.86 17.37
C PRO A 25 -32.53 13.92 16.22
N LEU A 26 -31.65 14.95 16.21
CA LEU A 26 -30.67 15.16 15.15
C LEU A 26 -29.78 13.94 14.83
N PRO A 27 -29.21 13.21 15.80
CA PRO A 27 -28.40 12.02 15.51
C PRO A 27 -29.19 10.94 14.77
N THR A 28 -30.45 10.75 15.13
CA THR A 28 -31.34 9.78 14.51
C THR A 28 -31.74 10.19 13.08
N LYS A 29 -32.01 11.49 12.85
CA LYS A 29 -32.25 12.04 11.50
C LYS A 29 -31.06 11.80 10.56
N ILE A 30 -29.84 12.00 11.07
CA ILE A 30 -28.60 11.76 10.29
C ILE A 30 -28.44 10.26 9.98
N LEU A 31 -28.66 9.38 10.97
CA LEU A 31 -28.58 7.94 10.78
C LEU A 31 -29.56 7.44 9.73
N PHE A 32 -30.83 7.87 9.80
CA PHE A 32 -31.85 7.46 8.85
C PHE A 32 -31.63 8.07 7.46
N GLY A 33 -31.22 9.33 7.38
CA GLY A 33 -30.88 9.98 6.11
C GLY A 33 -29.71 9.28 5.40
N SER A 34 -28.66 8.90 6.13
CA SER A 34 -27.56 8.13 5.58
C SER A 34 -27.97 6.73 5.11
N SER A 35 -28.89 6.07 5.83
CA SER A 35 -29.45 4.79 5.43
C SER A 35 -30.26 4.89 4.13
N GLU A 36 -31.11 5.92 3.99
CA GLU A 36 -31.91 6.16 2.78
C GLU A 36 -31.02 6.45 1.54
N ILE A 37 -29.98 7.27 1.74
CA ILE A 37 -29.00 7.54 0.69
C ILE A 37 -28.32 6.23 0.25
N LEU A 38 -27.87 5.41 1.19
CA LEU A 38 -27.24 4.12 0.89
C LEU A 38 -28.18 3.19 0.11
N ILE A 39 -29.45 3.09 0.53
CA ILE A 39 -30.44 2.22 -0.13
C ILE A 39 -30.82 2.77 -1.50
N ALA A 40 -31.06 4.08 -1.63
CA ALA A 40 -31.46 4.71 -2.89
C ALA A 40 -30.34 4.69 -3.93
N TYR A 41 -29.09 4.90 -3.50
CA TYR A 41 -27.93 5.00 -4.38
C TYR A 41 -27.10 3.72 -4.46
N TYR A 42 -27.52 2.62 -3.80
CA TYR A 42 -26.82 1.34 -3.83
C TYR A 42 -26.44 0.88 -5.26
N PRO A 43 -27.36 0.89 -6.28
CA PRO A 43 -26.97 0.47 -7.62
C PRO A 43 -25.97 1.42 -8.28
N ILE A 44 -26.05 2.71 -7.97
CA ILE A 44 -25.10 3.71 -8.48
C ILE A 44 -23.73 3.53 -7.85
N ILE A 45 -23.67 3.29 -6.53
CA ILE A 45 -22.41 3.02 -5.81
C ILE A 45 -21.76 1.76 -6.38
N LEU A 46 -22.53 0.71 -6.60
CA LEU A 46 -22.04 -0.54 -7.19
C LEU A 46 -21.52 -0.32 -8.63
N SER A 47 -22.24 0.47 -9.43
CA SER A 47 -21.83 0.83 -10.79
C SER A 47 -20.54 1.64 -10.80
N ILE A 48 -20.38 2.59 -9.87
CA ILE A 48 -19.15 3.39 -9.73
C ILE A 48 -17.98 2.50 -9.33
N ILE A 49 -18.15 1.60 -8.35
CA ILE A 49 -17.10 0.65 -7.94
C ILE A 49 -16.71 -0.24 -9.12
N LEU A 50 -17.68 -0.76 -9.87
CA LEU A 50 -17.42 -1.58 -11.05
C LEU A 50 -16.67 -0.78 -12.13
N LEU A 51 -17.09 0.46 -12.40
CA LEU A 51 -16.43 1.36 -13.35
C LEU A 51 -14.99 1.65 -12.95
N ILE A 52 -14.75 2.00 -11.68
CA ILE A 52 -13.41 2.25 -11.16
C ILE A 52 -12.54 1.00 -11.29
N THR A 53 -13.08 -0.17 -10.97
CA THR A 53 -12.36 -1.46 -11.08
C THR A 53 -12.00 -1.76 -12.53
N LEU A 54 -12.93 -1.58 -13.47
CA LEU A 54 -12.69 -1.74 -14.91
C LEU A 54 -11.66 -0.74 -15.43
N LEU A 55 -11.72 0.51 -14.96
CA LEU A 55 -10.81 1.58 -15.34
C LEU A 55 -9.38 1.29 -14.83
N ILE A 56 -9.24 0.79 -13.60
CA ILE A 56 -7.94 0.34 -13.05
C ILE A 56 -7.39 -0.82 -13.87
N ILE A 57 -8.22 -1.81 -14.24
CA ILE A 57 -7.80 -2.95 -15.06
C ILE A 57 -7.38 -2.49 -16.46
N ALA A 58 -8.14 -1.57 -17.08
CA ALA A 58 -7.82 -1.02 -18.40
C ALA A 58 -6.51 -0.22 -18.39
N ILE A 59 -6.32 0.62 -17.38
CA ILE A 59 -5.08 1.40 -17.19
C ILE A 59 -3.88 0.45 -16.94
N ASN A 60 -4.08 -0.62 -16.19
CA ASN A 60 -3.00 -1.59 -15.89
C ASN A 60 -2.59 -2.43 -17.12
N ARG A 61 -3.41 -2.46 -18.18
CA ARG A 61 -3.07 -3.13 -19.45
C ARG A 61 -2.20 -2.26 -20.38
N SER A 62 -2.16 -0.94 -20.16
CA SER A 62 -1.35 -0.01 -20.96
C SER A 62 -0.03 0.28 -20.25
N GLU A 63 1.10 0.27 -21.00
CA GLU A 63 2.41 0.61 -20.43
C GLU A 63 2.47 2.05 -19.88
N ALA A 64 1.82 3.00 -20.55
CA ALA A 64 1.67 4.38 -20.07
C ALA A 64 0.81 4.45 -18.78
N GLY A 65 -0.19 3.58 -18.68
CA GLY A 65 -1.06 3.49 -17.49
C GLY A 65 -0.34 2.91 -16.28
N LYS A 66 0.49 1.90 -16.44
CA LYS A 66 1.35 1.36 -15.38
C LYS A 66 2.25 2.48 -14.82
N LEU A 67 2.85 3.29 -15.67
CA LEU A 67 3.66 4.44 -15.24
C LEU A 67 2.87 5.48 -14.46
N ALA A 68 1.61 5.73 -14.81
CA ALA A 68 0.74 6.68 -14.11
C ALA A 68 0.33 6.16 -12.73
N ILE A 69 -0.03 4.87 -12.62
CA ILE A 69 -0.36 4.24 -11.34
C ILE A 69 0.87 4.19 -10.42
N HIS A 70 2.04 3.84 -10.97
CA HIS A 70 3.30 3.86 -10.21
C HIS A 70 3.64 5.26 -9.70
N LYS A 71 3.38 6.32 -10.50
CA LYS A 71 3.55 7.70 -10.04
C LYS A 71 2.53 8.08 -8.97
N ALA A 72 1.26 7.67 -9.10
CA ALA A 72 0.22 7.97 -8.12
C ALA A 72 0.48 7.28 -6.77
N LEU A 73 0.93 6.01 -6.77
CA LEU A 73 1.33 5.29 -5.55
C LEU A 73 2.54 5.95 -4.86
N PHE A 74 3.42 6.59 -5.61
CA PHE A 74 4.54 7.36 -5.07
C PHE A 74 4.09 8.61 -4.28
N PHE A 75 2.91 9.14 -4.61
CA PHE A 75 2.36 10.36 -3.97
C PHE A 75 1.64 10.05 -2.64
N ILE A 76 1.30 8.80 -2.37
CA ILE A 76 0.70 8.42 -1.08
C ILE A 76 1.82 8.35 -0.04
N PRO A 77 1.87 9.26 0.94
CA PRO A 77 3.02 9.40 1.86
C PRO A 77 3.28 8.17 2.73
N LEU A 78 2.31 7.27 2.85
CA LEU A 78 2.39 6.06 3.67
C LEU A 78 2.93 4.84 2.89
N SER A 79 2.66 4.73 1.59
CA SER A 79 3.04 3.57 0.75
C SER A 79 4.34 3.78 -0.03
N GLY A 80 4.72 5.02 -0.31
CA GLY A 80 5.90 5.35 -1.13
C GLY A 80 7.22 4.78 -0.61
N PRO A 81 7.58 4.93 0.67
CA PRO A 81 8.81 4.36 1.24
C PRO A 81 8.82 2.84 1.21
N ILE A 82 7.69 2.19 1.54
CA ILE A 82 7.55 0.73 1.53
C ILE A 82 7.69 0.19 0.12
N TYR A 83 7.04 0.82 -0.87
CA TYR A 83 7.15 0.42 -2.28
C TYR A 83 8.61 0.47 -2.78
N LYS A 84 9.36 1.52 -2.43
CA LYS A 84 10.79 1.61 -2.77
C LYS A 84 11.59 0.45 -2.15
N GLN A 85 11.36 0.16 -0.87
CA GLN A 85 12.03 -0.94 -0.17
C GLN A 85 11.69 -2.30 -0.81
N VAL A 86 10.43 -2.55 -1.16
CA VAL A 86 9.99 -3.79 -1.84
C VAL A 86 10.71 -3.95 -3.18
N LYS A 87 10.74 -2.89 -4.02
CA LYS A 87 11.40 -2.98 -5.33
C LYS A 87 12.91 -3.16 -5.22
N LEU A 88 13.54 -2.50 -4.26
CA LEU A 88 14.96 -2.68 -3.98
C LEU A 88 15.26 -4.09 -3.46
N LEU A 89 14.43 -4.62 -2.56
CA LEU A 89 14.57 -5.98 -2.04
C LEU A 89 14.41 -7.04 -3.14
N GLN A 90 13.43 -6.86 -4.04
CA GLN A 90 13.27 -7.73 -5.21
C GLN A 90 14.53 -7.74 -6.08
N PHE A 91 15.08 -6.57 -6.37
CA PHE A 91 16.33 -6.45 -7.13
C PHE A 91 17.49 -7.17 -6.42
N LEU A 92 17.69 -6.88 -5.11
CA LEU A 92 18.78 -7.49 -4.35
C LEU A 92 18.65 -9.01 -4.27
N GLY A 93 17.44 -9.54 -4.05
CA GLY A 93 17.18 -10.97 -4.00
C GLY A 93 17.43 -11.68 -5.34
N CYS A 94 16.98 -11.09 -6.44
CA CYS A 94 17.29 -11.64 -7.76
C CYS A 94 18.80 -11.59 -8.05
N PHE A 95 19.47 -10.51 -7.67
CA PHE A 95 20.91 -10.35 -7.87
C PHE A 95 21.70 -11.37 -7.04
N GLU A 96 21.32 -11.56 -5.77
CA GLU A 96 21.87 -12.59 -4.89
C GLU A 96 21.75 -13.99 -5.49
N ILE A 97 20.57 -14.36 -6.00
CA ILE A 97 20.33 -15.68 -6.60
C ILE A 97 21.24 -15.87 -7.83
N LEU A 98 21.35 -14.88 -8.70
CA LEU A 98 22.16 -14.99 -9.90
C LEU A 98 23.64 -15.12 -9.58
N VAL A 99 24.16 -14.31 -8.64
CA VAL A 99 25.58 -14.35 -8.23
C VAL A 99 25.92 -15.64 -7.50
N ASN A 100 25.05 -16.12 -6.62
CA ASN A 100 25.28 -17.38 -5.87
C ASN A 100 25.14 -18.64 -6.74
N ASN A 101 24.57 -18.51 -7.95
CA ASN A 101 24.56 -19.57 -8.96
C ASN A 101 25.64 -19.38 -10.04
N ASP A 102 26.73 -18.66 -9.74
CA ASP A 102 27.88 -18.45 -10.62
C ASP A 102 27.56 -17.80 -11.96
N VAL A 103 26.45 -17.06 -12.06
CA VAL A 103 26.12 -16.30 -13.27
C VAL A 103 27.09 -15.11 -13.38
N PRO A 104 27.78 -14.93 -14.50
CA PRO A 104 28.65 -13.79 -14.69
C PRO A 104 27.94 -12.46 -14.41
N ILE A 105 28.58 -11.56 -13.66
CA ILE A 105 27.99 -10.29 -13.20
C ILE A 105 27.38 -9.49 -14.38
N THR A 106 28.07 -9.47 -15.52
CA THR A 106 27.60 -8.79 -16.73
C THR A 106 26.28 -9.36 -17.26
N GLN A 107 26.12 -10.68 -17.23
CA GLN A 107 24.87 -11.35 -17.62
C GLN A 107 23.79 -11.16 -16.57
N ALA A 108 24.14 -11.28 -15.28
CA ALA A 108 23.21 -11.03 -14.20
C ALA A 108 22.59 -9.62 -14.28
N LEU A 109 23.40 -8.60 -14.57
CA LEU A 109 22.91 -7.23 -14.72
C LEU A 109 21.99 -7.04 -15.94
N ILE A 110 22.20 -7.76 -17.04
CA ILE A 110 21.30 -7.73 -18.20
C ILE A 110 19.93 -8.30 -17.81
N VAL A 111 19.90 -9.47 -17.18
CA VAL A 111 18.66 -10.10 -16.73
C VAL A 111 17.92 -9.21 -15.73
N LEU A 112 18.63 -8.60 -14.80
CA LEU A 112 18.04 -7.68 -13.81
C LEU A 112 17.49 -6.42 -14.47
N GLU A 113 18.16 -5.86 -15.48
CA GLU A 113 17.70 -4.69 -16.21
C GLU A 113 16.39 -4.98 -16.96
N GLU A 114 16.27 -6.17 -17.58
CA GLU A 114 15.06 -6.60 -18.28
C GLU A 114 13.90 -6.89 -17.32
N ALA A 115 14.19 -7.54 -16.19
CA ALA A 115 13.19 -7.90 -15.18
C ALA A 115 12.69 -6.70 -14.36
N THR A 116 13.42 -5.57 -14.37
CA THR A 116 13.09 -4.41 -13.54
C THR A 116 12.11 -3.47 -14.24
N GLU A 117 10.88 -3.39 -13.72
CA GLU A 117 9.84 -2.48 -14.21
C GLU A 117 10.04 -1.02 -13.75
N ASN A 118 10.66 -0.80 -12.59
CA ASN A 118 10.86 0.53 -12.03
C ASN A 118 11.96 1.28 -12.80
N MET A 119 11.58 2.31 -13.56
CA MET A 119 12.46 3.06 -14.44
C MET A 119 13.69 3.64 -13.71
N ARG A 120 13.52 4.12 -12.47
CA ARG A 120 14.65 4.69 -11.71
C ARG A 120 15.65 3.62 -11.29
N LEU A 121 15.15 2.47 -10.83
CA LEU A 121 16.01 1.33 -10.48
C LEU A 121 16.65 0.73 -11.72
N LYS A 122 15.91 0.65 -12.83
CA LYS A 122 16.43 0.20 -14.13
C LYS A 122 17.60 1.07 -14.59
N ASN A 123 17.51 2.39 -14.46
CA ASN A 123 18.61 3.29 -14.81
C ASN A 123 19.87 3.01 -13.96
N ILE A 124 19.69 2.78 -12.66
CA ILE A 124 20.82 2.41 -11.77
C ILE A 124 21.47 1.11 -12.25
N ILE A 125 20.69 0.09 -12.60
CA ILE A 125 21.20 -1.19 -13.10
C ILE A 125 21.92 -1.00 -14.45
N THR A 126 21.37 -0.16 -15.33
CA THR A 126 22.02 0.21 -16.61
C THR A 126 23.39 0.86 -16.36
N ASP A 127 23.49 1.75 -15.38
CA ASP A 127 24.73 2.42 -15.03
C ASP A 127 25.73 1.44 -14.39
N MET A 128 25.27 0.56 -13.47
CA MET A 128 26.10 -0.53 -12.96
C MET A 128 26.68 -1.40 -14.08
N ARG A 129 25.86 -1.76 -15.09
CA ARG A 129 26.30 -2.55 -16.23
C ARG A 129 27.35 -1.84 -17.08
N LYS A 130 27.19 -0.52 -17.29
CA LYS A 130 28.19 0.30 -18.00
C LYS A 130 29.51 0.39 -17.24
N ASP A 131 29.45 0.55 -15.91
CA ASP A 131 30.62 0.64 -15.07
C ASP A 131 31.40 -0.68 -15.08
N VAL A 132 30.73 -1.81 -14.90
CA VAL A 132 31.35 -3.14 -14.98
C VAL A 132 31.98 -3.39 -16.36
N ALA A 133 31.32 -2.97 -17.44
CA ALA A 133 31.86 -3.10 -18.80
C ALA A 133 33.16 -2.26 -19.01
N ARG A 134 33.35 -1.21 -18.24
CA ARG A 134 34.55 -0.36 -18.22
C ARG A 134 35.59 -0.80 -17.21
N GLY A 135 35.36 -1.89 -16.49
CA GLY A 135 36.23 -2.34 -15.40
C GLY A 135 36.13 -1.48 -14.14
N LEU A 136 35.08 -0.65 -14.00
CA LEU A 136 34.82 0.15 -12.82
C LEU A 136 33.98 -0.66 -11.82
N PRO A 137 34.03 -0.29 -10.52
CA PRO A 137 33.24 -0.96 -9.49
C PRO A 137 31.73 -0.82 -9.75
N LEU A 138 31.00 -1.93 -9.69
CA LEU A 138 29.54 -1.92 -9.81
C LEU A 138 28.84 -1.11 -8.71
N SER A 139 29.48 -1.02 -7.54
CA SER A 139 28.98 -0.26 -6.40
C SER A 139 28.97 1.27 -6.62
N GLY A 140 29.69 1.78 -7.63
CA GLY A 140 29.74 3.21 -7.95
C GLY A 140 28.36 3.79 -8.21
N ALA A 141 27.62 3.19 -9.14
CA ALA A 141 26.26 3.61 -9.50
C ALA A 141 25.29 3.56 -8.31
N LEU A 142 25.48 2.60 -7.37
CA LEU A 142 24.67 2.52 -6.17
C LEU A 142 24.96 3.67 -5.18
N VAL A 143 26.22 4.05 -5.03
CA VAL A 143 26.66 5.15 -4.14
C VAL A 143 26.14 6.50 -4.61
N GLU A 144 26.05 6.73 -5.91
CA GLU A 144 25.56 7.98 -6.49
C GLU A 144 24.04 8.15 -6.30
N ASN A 145 23.31 7.06 -6.16
CA ASN A 145 21.84 7.06 -6.11
C ASN A 145 21.27 6.93 -4.69
N LYS A 146 21.76 7.70 -3.72
CA LYS A 146 21.37 7.68 -2.29
C LYS A 146 19.87 7.88 -2.02
N THR A 147 19.14 8.47 -2.94
CA THR A 147 17.68 8.71 -2.82
C THR A 147 16.87 7.42 -2.94
N ILE A 148 17.41 6.42 -3.62
CA ILE A 148 16.73 5.14 -3.90
C ILE A 148 17.41 4.01 -3.15
N VAL A 149 18.74 4.02 -3.14
CA VAL A 149 19.56 2.99 -2.51
C VAL A 149 20.06 3.49 -1.15
N PRO A 150 19.66 2.85 -0.04
CA PRO A 150 20.20 3.19 1.28
C PRO A 150 21.72 3.06 1.31
N VAL A 151 22.37 3.94 2.05
CA VAL A 151 23.84 3.98 2.15
C VAL A 151 24.41 2.62 2.62
N MET A 152 23.68 1.93 3.50
CA MET A 152 24.11 0.62 4.00
C MET A 152 24.16 -0.43 2.88
N VAL A 153 23.22 -0.40 1.93
CA VAL A 153 23.18 -1.31 0.78
C VAL A 153 24.41 -1.09 -0.10
N SER A 154 24.62 0.15 -0.53
CA SER A 154 25.76 0.49 -1.41
C SER A 154 27.10 0.19 -0.75
N TYR A 155 27.22 0.44 0.57
CA TYR A 155 28.45 0.18 1.32
C TYR A 155 28.74 -1.32 1.47
N THR A 156 27.72 -2.12 1.82
CA THR A 156 27.88 -3.58 1.97
C THR A 156 28.26 -4.24 0.64
N ILE A 157 27.63 -3.82 -0.45
CA ILE A 157 27.97 -4.32 -1.80
C ILE A 157 29.38 -3.90 -2.19
N SER A 158 29.77 -2.65 -1.93
CA SER A 158 31.14 -2.17 -2.21
C SER A 158 32.21 -2.95 -1.46
N MET A 159 31.93 -3.29 -0.20
CA MET A 159 32.87 -4.12 0.59
C MET A 159 32.95 -5.54 0.03
N GLY A 160 31.82 -6.15 -0.32
CA GLY A 160 31.79 -7.48 -0.92
C GLY A 160 32.49 -7.55 -2.28
N GLU A 161 32.32 -6.51 -3.10
CA GLU A 161 33.00 -6.38 -4.39
C GLU A 161 34.54 -6.31 -4.22
N LYS A 162 35.02 -5.47 -3.32
CA LYS A 162 36.45 -5.34 -3.00
C LYS A 162 37.07 -6.59 -2.40
N ALA A 163 36.28 -7.31 -1.59
CA ALA A 163 36.71 -8.56 -0.97
C ALA A 163 36.59 -9.79 -1.88
N GLY A 164 36.02 -9.65 -3.09
CA GLY A 164 35.73 -10.77 -3.97
C GLY A 164 34.62 -11.70 -3.44
N ASN A 165 33.79 -11.23 -2.49
CA ASN A 165 32.78 -12.01 -1.80
C ASN A 165 31.41 -11.33 -1.94
N LEU A 166 31.03 -11.06 -3.20
CA LEU A 166 29.81 -10.33 -3.55
C LEU A 166 28.55 -11.12 -3.15
N GLY A 167 28.55 -12.46 -3.37
CA GLY A 167 27.39 -13.31 -3.08
C GLY A 167 27.02 -13.29 -1.61
N GLU A 168 27.98 -13.46 -0.69
CA GLU A 168 27.70 -13.41 0.75
C GLU A 168 27.27 -12.01 1.19
N SER A 169 27.86 -10.96 0.62
CA SER A 169 27.48 -9.58 0.91
C SER A 169 26.07 -9.27 0.46
N LEU A 170 25.65 -9.78 -0.71
CA LEU A 170 24.28 -9.70 -1.20
C LEU A 170 23.32 -10.45 -0.27
N ALA A 171 23.62 -11.69 0.11
CA ALA A 171 22.78 -12.47 1.03
C ALA A 171 22.59 -11.76 2.37
N ARG A 172 23.65 -11.18 2.92
CA ARG A 172 23.60 -10.43 4.17
C ARG A 172 22.73 -9.18 4.08
N ILE A 173 22.89 -8.40 3.02
CA ILE A 173 22.12 -7.16 2.86
C ILE A 173 20.67 -7.43 2.49
N THR A 174 20.39 -8.45 1.67
CA THR A 174 19.02 -8.89 1.34
C THR A 174 18.28 -9.32 2.60
N GLY A 175 18.91 -10.17 3.45
CA GLY A 175 18.32 -10.60 4.71
C GLY A 175 18.09 -9.45 5.71
N PHE A 176 18.97 -8.45 5.72
CA PHE A 176 18.77 -7.25 6.53
C PHE A 176 17.57 -6.42 6.01
N MET A 177 17.52 -6.16 4.72
CA MET A 177 16.42 -5.39 4.08
C MET A 177 15.06 -6.07 4.22
N ASP A 178 15.01 -7.41 4.18
CA ASP A 178 13.78 -8.17 4.41
C ASP A 178 13.25 -7.99 5.84
N LYS A 179 14.13 -8.09 6.83
CA LYS A 179 13.79 -7.84 8.23
C LYS A 179 13.33 -6.40 8.45
N GLU A 180 14.01 -5.43 7.85
CA GLU A 180 13.64 -4.02 7.94
C GLU A 180 12.28 -3.74 7.31
N LEU A 181 12.01 -4.31 6.12
CA LEU A 181 10.71 -4.22 5.45
C LEU A 181 9.61 -4.80 6.33
N THR A 182 9.81 -6.02 6.84
CA THR A 182 8.85 -6.68 7.74
C THR A 182 8.58 -5.83 9.00
N HIS A 183 9.60 -5.24 9.58
CA HIS A 183 9.46 -4.36 10.73
C HIS A 183 8.67 -3.08 10.40
N ASN A 184 8.95 -2.46 9.26
CA ASN A 184 8.23 -1.27 8.80
C ASN A 184 6.75 -1.58 8.51
N MET A 185 6.45 -2.74 7.93
CA MET A 185 5.07 -3.20 7.71
C MET A 185 4.33 -3.44 9.04
N LYS A 186 4.98 -4.10 10.01
CA LYS A 186 4.41 -4.29 11.36
C LYS A 186 4.15 -2.95 12.07
N LYS A 187 5.07 -2.00 11.98
CA LYS A 187 4.88 -0.64 12.52
C LYS A 187 3.69 0.06 11.88
N LEU A 188 3.50 -0.09 10.57
CA LEU A 188 2.38 0.50 9.88
C LEU A 188 1.05 -0.11 10.35
N SER A 189 0.96 -1.44 10.42
CA SER A 189 -0.22 -2.13 10.95
C SER A 189 -0.54 -1.71 12.38
N ALA A 190 0.47 -1.68 13.25
CA ALA A 190 0.30 -1.27 14.65
C ALA A 190 -0.18 0.18 14.82
N LYS A 191 0.08 1.07 13.85
CA LYS A 191 -0.48 2.43 13.85
C LYS A 191 -1.91 2.47 13.34
N LEU A 192 -2.31 1.55 12.47
CA LEU A 192 -3.65 1.48 11.92
C LEU A 192 -4.66 0.90 12.92
N ASP A 193 -4.25 -0.06 13.75
CA ASP A 193 -5.13 -0.73 14.70
C ASP A 193 -5.85 0.23 15.67
N PRO A 194 -5.18 1.18 16.35
CA PRO A 194 -5.85 2.16 17.20
C PRO A 194 -6.82 3.06 16.43
N ILE A 195 -6.46 3.45 15.21
CA ILE A 195 -7.29 4.32 14.37
C ILE A 195 -8.58 3.60 13.98
N ILE A 196 -8.46 2.34 13.53
CA ILE A 196 -9.60 1.51 13.16
C ILE A 196 -10.51 1.29 14.37
N THR A 197 -9.93 0.97 15.54
CA THR A 197 -10.67 0.76 16.79
C THR A 197 -11.40 2.02 17.21
N LEU A 198 -10.78 3.19 17.10
CA LEU A 198 -11.40 4.47 17.44
C LEU A 198 -12.55 4.81 16.47
N ILE A 199 -12.36 4.58 15.18
CA ILE A 199 -13.42 4.78 14.18
C ILE A 199 -14.61 3.83 14.46
N LEU A 200 -14.34 2.55 14.64
CA LEU A 200 -15.39 1.57 14.92
C LEU A 200 -16.10 1.86 16.24
N GLY A 201 -15.36 2.19 17.31
CA GLY A 201 -15.93 2.54 18.60
C GLY A 201 -16.80 3.80 18.54
N SER A 202 -16.34 4.85 17.86
CA SER A 202 -17.13 6.08 17.66
C SER A 202 -18.41 5.82 16.85
N MET A 203 -18.33 4.93 15.85
CA MET A 203 -19.45 4.58 15.00
C MET A 203 -20.51 3.75 15.75
N VAL A 204 -20.07 2.80 16.58
CA VAL A 204 -20.96 2.03 17.44
C VAL A 204 -21.62 2.93 18.49
N LEU A 205 -20.86 3.84 19.10
CA LEU A 205 -21.39 4.83 20.05
C LEU A 205 -22.43 5.74 19.38
N PHE A 206 -22.16 6.23 18.18
CA PHE A 206 -23.09 7.06 17.41
C PHE A 206 -24.41 6.32 17.13
N ILE A 207 -24.33 5.05 16.71
CA ILE A 207 -25.51 4.22 16.48
C ILE A 207 -26.28 4.00 17.78
N ALA A 208 -25.61 3.69 18.87
CA ALA A 208 -26.25 3.48 20.18
C ALA A 208 -27.01 4.76 20.61
N ILE A 209 -26.37 5.92 20.57
CA ILE A 209 -27.01 7.20 20.91
C ILE A 209 -28.21 7.45 19.98
N SER A 210 -28.08 7.21 18.68
CA SER A 210 -29.15 7.43 17.70
C SER A 210 -30.38 6.55 17.93
N ILE A 211 -30.21 5.39 18.56
CA ILE A 211 -31.30 4.46 18.86
C ILE A 211 -31.89 4.74 20.27
N TYR A 212 -31.03 4.97 21.27
CA TYR A 212 -31.49 5.14 22.64
C TYR A 212 -32.14 6.50 22.92
N LEU A 213 -31.61 7.58 22.31
CA LEU A 213 -32.12 8.94 22.52
C LEU A 213 -33.63 9.05 22.25
N PRO A 214 -34.16 8.59 21.10
CA PRO A 214 -35.58 8.62 20.85
C PRO A 214 -36.41 7.75 21.77
N ILE A 215 -35.85 6.64 22.27
CA ILE A 215 -36.57 5.76 23.22
C ILE A 215 -36.78 6.49 24.57
N PHE A 216 -35.77 7.23 25.02
CA PHE A 216 -35.90 8.05 26.23
C PHE A 216 -36.90 9.19 26.06
N ASP A 217 -36.92 9.86 24.88
CA ASP A 217 -37.88 10.93 24.58
C ASP A 217 -39.34 10.42 24.50
N MET A 218 -39.52 9.12 24.21
CA MET A 218 -40.87 8.50 24.21
C MET A 218 -41.35 8.14 25.62
N MET A 219 -40.44 7.93 26.58
CA MET A 219 -40.76 7.55 27.97
C MET A 219 -41.01 8.76 28.87
N MET A 220 -40.62 9.97 28.44
CA MET A 220 -40.96 11.23 29.10
C MET A 220 -42.16 11.90 28.42
#